data_c7ccb15787f6b51a9f7678ac2bf5fb6d
#
_entry.id   c7ccb15787f6b51a9f7678ac2bf5fb6d
#
_cell.length_a   1.000
_cell.length_b   1.000
_cell.length_c   1.000
_cell.angle_alpha   90.00
_cell.angle_beta   90.00
_cell.angle_gamma   90.00
#
_symmetry.space_group_name_H-M   'P 1'
#
loop_
_entity.id
_entity.type
_entity.pdbx_description
1 polymer ?
#
loop_
_entity_poly.entity_id
_entity_poly.type
_entity_poly.pdbx_seq_one_letter_code
_entity_poly.pdbx_strand_id
1 'polypeptide(L)'
;KKDRIERALAALEKVGLADRSHHKSNELSGGQIQRVAIARALVNNPSILLADEPTGNLDSKTSVEVMELFGKIHAGGNTVILVTHEEDIARYAHRVVRLRDGNVETDTLNQKHI
;
A
#
# COMPACT_ATOMS: atom_id res chain seq x y z
N LYS A 1 0.49 12.56 -22.91
CA LYS A 1 1.90 12.20 -22.63
C LYS A 1 2.46 12.99 -21.47
N LYS A 2 2.33 14.30 -21.53
CA LYS A 2 2.76 15.19 -20.44
C LYS A 2 2.01 14.88 -19.15
N ASP A 3 0.71 14.70 -19.26
CA ASP A 3 -0.17 14.30 -18.17
C ASP A 3 0.30 13.03 -17.48
N ARG A 4 0.74 12.05 -18.26
CA ARG A 4 1.18 10.77 -17.74
C ARG A 4 2.48 10.92 -16.94
N ILE A 5 3.39 11.76 -17.42
CA ILE A 5 4.65 12.05 -16.72
C ILE A 5 4.37 12.76 -15.41
N GLU A 6 3.47 13.75 -15.43
CA GLU A 6 3.10 14.49 -14.22
C GLU A 6 2.47 13.57 -13.18
N ARG A 7 1.58 12.65 -13.61
CA ARG A 7 0.98 11.69 -12.69
C ARG A 7 2.01 10.74 -12.10
N ALA A 8 2.97 10.30 -12.91
CA ALA A 8 4.02 9.41 -12.43
C ALA A 8 4.89 10.09 -11.39
N LEU A 9 5.26 11.35 -11.63
CA LEU A 9 6.06 12.11 -10.68
C LEU A 9 5.29 12.37 -9.39
N ALA A 10 4.02 12.74 -9.51
CA ALA A 10 3.17 12.94 -8.34
C ALA A 10 3.01 11.67 -7.52
N ALA A 11 2.87 10.51 -8.19
CA ALA A 11 2.76 9.23 -7.51
C ALA A 11 4.05 8.87 -6.79
N LEU A 12 5.20 9.08 -7.43
CA LEU A 12 6.51 8.84 -6.81
C LEU A 12 6.73 9.75 -5.60
N GLU A 13 6.32 11.00 -5.70
CA GLU A 13 6.41 11.95 -4.59
C GLU A 13 5.53 11.48 -3.43
N LYS A 14 4.31 11.05 -3.72
CA LYS A 14 3.37 10.56 -2.71
C LYS A 14 3.94 9.36 -1.94
N VAL A 15 4.68 8.49 -2.59
CA VAL A 15 5.28 7.32 -1.94
C VAL A 15 6.70 7.59 -1.43
N GLY A 16 7.19 8.80 -1.54
CA GLY A 16 8.49 9.19 -1.00
C GLY A 16 9.68 8.76 -1.84
N LEU A 17 9.51 8.58 -3.13
CA LEU A 17 10.57 8.09 -4.02
C LEU A 17 10.95 9.06 -5.14
N ALA A 18 10.48 10.31 -5.08
CA ALA A 18 10.78 11.29 -6.13
C ALA A 18 12.30 11.46 -6.34
N ASP A 19 13.05 11.50 -5.24
CA ASP A 19 14.50 11.65 -5.28
C ASP A 19 15.22 10.47 -5.92
N ARG A 20 14.55 9.35 -6.02
CA ARG A 20 15.12 8.09 -6.51
C ARG A 20 14.51 7.64 -7.82
N SER A 21 13.79 8.51 -8.50
CA SER A 21 13.10 8.20 -9.75
C SER A 21 14.05 7.79 -10.87
N HIS A 22 15.32 8.17 -10.77
CA HIS A 22 16.34 7.85 -11.77
C HIS A 22 17.10 6.56 -11.48
N HIS A 23 16.91 5.98 -10.32
CA HIS A 23 17.61 4.75 -9.94
C HIS A 23 17.04 3.54 -10.67
N LYS A 24 17.90 2.60 -10.99
CA LYS A 24 17.47 1.34 -11.57
C LYS A 24 16.82 0.47 -10.47
N SER A 25 15.91 -0.40 -10.87
CA SER A 25 15.18 -1.23 -9.91
C SER A 25 16.09 -2.13 -9.06
N ASN A 26 17.25 -2.56 -9.61
CA ASN A 26 18.18 -3.39 -8.85
C ASN A 26 18.94 -2.64 -7.76
N GLU A 27 18.81 -1.32 -7.72
CA GLU A 27 19.42 -0.49 -6.69
C GLU A 27 18.47 -0.25 -5.51
N LEU A 28 17.25 -0.77 -5.59
CA LEU A 28 16.21 -0.50 -4.60
C LEU A 28 16.09 -1.64 -3.59
N SER A 29 15.79 -1.27 -2.34
CA SER A 29 15.45 -2.24 -1.30
C SER A 29 14.07 -2.84 -1.56
N GLY A 30 13.72 -3.91 -0.84
CA GLY A 30 12.39 -4.52 -0.93
C GLY A 30 11.26 -3.53 -0.67
N GLY A 31 11.43 -2.65 0.33
CA GLY A 31 10.44 -1.63 0.63
C GLY A 31 10.32 -0.59 -0.47
N GLN A 32 11.43 -0.21 -1.08
CA GLN A 32 11.44 0.74 -2.20
C GLN A 32 10.78 0.11 -3.43
N ILE A 33 11.03 -1.17 -3.69
CA ILE A 33 10.36 -1.89 -4.77
C ILE A 33 8.85 -1.88 -4.57
N GLN A 34 8.40 -2.12 -3.33
CA GLN A 34 6.98 -2.09 -3.00
C GLN A 34 6.39 -0.69 -3.22
N ARG A 35 7.12 0.36 -2.83
CA ARG A 35 6.68 1.73 -3.04
C ARG A 35 6.57 2.07 -4.53
N VAL A 36 7.49 1.57 -5.35
CA VAL A 36 7.40 1.75 -6.81
C VAL A 36 6.14 1.07 -7.35
N ALA A 37 5.84 -0.14 -6.86
CA ALA A 37 4.63 -0.84 -7.27
C ALA A 37 3.37 -0.06 -6.90
N ILE A 38 3.34 0.54 -5.71
CA ILE A 38 2.24 1.38 -5.26
C ILE A 38 2.14 2.62 -6.14
N ALA A 39 3.25 3.26 -6.45
CA ALA A 39 3.27 4.44 -7.32
C ALA A 39 2.70 4.12 -8.71
N ARG A 40 3.05 2.97 -9.27
CA ARG A 40 2.51 2.53 -10.55
C ARG A 40 0.99 2.41 -10.51
N ALA A 41 0.48 1.84 -9.42
CA ALA A 41 -0.96 1.71 -9.26
C ALA A 41 -1.65 3.07 -9.18
N LEU A 42 -0.99 4.03 -8.52
CA LEU A 42 -1.55 5.37 -8.32
C LEU A 42 -1.50 6.27 -9.56
N VAL A 43 -0.67 5.94 -10.55
CA VAL A 43 -0.53 6.75 -11.76
C VAL A 43 -1.86 6.95 -12.46
N ASN A 44 -2.73 5.96 -12.43
CA ASN A 44 -4.05 6.02 -13.07
C ASN A 44 -5.12 6.64 -12.16
N ASN A 45 -4.72 7.16 -11.02
CA ASN A 45 -5.61 7.79 -10.05
C ASN A 45 -6.83 6.91 -9.70
N PRO A 46 -6.61 5.69 -9.23
CA PRO A 46 -7.70 4.76 -8.96
C PRO A 46 -8.47 5.16 -7.71
N SER A 47 -9.76 4.84 -7.66
CA SER A 47 -10.53 4.99 -6.42
C SER A 47 -10.26 3.84 -5.44
N ILE A 48 -9.87 2.69 -5.96
CA ILE A 48 -9.59 1.50 -5.13
C ILE A 48 -8.18 1.02 -5.43
N LEU A 49 -7.42 0.79 -4.35
CA LEU A 49 -6.08 0.21 -4.43
C LEU A 49 -6.11 -1.14 -3.72
N LEU A 50 -5.77 -2.19 -4.46
CA LEU A 50 -5.74 -3.54 -3.91
C LEU A 50 -4.30 -3.97 -3.67
N ALA A 51 -4.00 -4.38 -2.44
CA ALA A 51 -2.67 -4.86 -2.08
C ALA A 51 -2.78 -6.26 -1.49
N ASP A 52 -2.11 -7.21 -2.14
CA ASP A 52 -2.12 -8.61 -1.74
C ASP A 52 -0.80 -8.93 -1.05
N GLU A 53 -0.87 -9.26 0.24
CA GLU A 53 0.29 -9.55 1.10
C GLU A 53 1.40 -8.51 0.94
N PRO A 54 1.09 -7.20 1.13
CA PRO A 54 2.03 -6.14 0.74
C PRO A 54 3.32 -6.10 1.55
N THR A 55 3.39 -6.77 2.69
CA THR A 55 4.57 -6.79 3.56
C THR A 55 5.20 -8.17 3.67
N GLY A 56 4.83 -9.10 2.80
CA GLY A 56 5.16 -10.52 2.94
C GLY A 56 6.64 -10.85 3.00
N ASN A 57 7.49 -10.07 2.34
CA ASN A 57 8.94 -10.33 2.30
C ASN A 57 9.74 -9.19 2.90
N LEU A 58 9.12 -8.38 3.74
CA LEU A 58 9.76 -7.20 4.31
C LEU A 58 10.06 -7.40 5.79
N ASP A 59 11.13 -6.76 6.27
CA ASP A 59 11.44 -6.72 7.69
C ASP A 59 10.40 -5.86 8.42
N SER A 60 10.39 -5.95 9.76
CA SER A 60 9.38 -5.28 10.58
C SER A 60 9.35 -3.77 10.38
N LYS A 61 10.53 -3.16 10.33
CA LYS A 61 10.63 -1.70 10.18
C LYS A 61 10.09 -1.24 8.83
N THR A 62 10.48 -1.93 7.76
CA THR A 62 10.04 -1.60 6.42
C THR A 62 8.54 -1.86 6.26
N SER A 63 8.04 -2.92 6.89
CA SER A 63 6.61 -3.21 6.90
C SER A 63 5.80 -2.07 7.49
N VAL A 64 6.26 -1.51 8.61
CA VAL A 64 5.60 -0.36 9.25
C VAL A 64 5.57 0.83 8.29
N GLU A 65 6.69 1.11 7.63
CA GLU A 65 6.77 2.22 6.68
C GLU A 65 5.80 2.06 5.51
N VAL A 66 5.68 0.85 4.99
CA VAL A 66 4.75 0.56 3.89
C VAL A 66 3.31 0.71 4.37
N MET A 67 2.99 0.23 5.57
CA MET A 67 1.64 0.36 6.11
C MET A 67 1.28 1.81 6.41
N GLU A 68 2.24 2.61 6.88
CA GLU A 68 2.01 4.04 7.08
C GLU A 68 1.70 4.73 5.74
N LEU A 69 2.36 4.31 4.68
CA LEU A 69 2.10 4.84 3.35
C LEU A 69 0.67 4.53 2.91
N PHE A 70 0.19 3.30 3.12
CA PHE A 70 -1.20 2.96 2.81
C PHE A 70 -2.17 3.82 3.62
N GLY A 71 -1.83 4.11 4.87
CA GLY A 71 -2.64 4.99 5.70
C GLY A 71 -2.77 6.39 5.11
N LYS A 72 -1.67 6.94 4.60
CA LYS A 72 -1.66 8.25 3.95
C LYS A 72 -2.50 8.25 2.67
N ILE A 73 -2.40 7.18 1.89
CA ILE A 73 -3.17 7.04 0.66
C ILE A 73 -4.67 7.00 1.00
N HIS A 74 -5.04 6.24 2.01
CA HIS A 74 -6.43 6.19 2.46
C HIS A 74 -6.91 7.56 2.94
N ALA A 75 -6.10 8.26 3.74
CA ALA A 75 -6.44 9.59 4.24
C ALA A 75 -6.61 10.59 3.08
N GLY A 76 -5.95 10.37 1.97
CA GLY A 76 -6.08 11.20 0.77
C GLY A 76 -7.32 10.91 -0.06
N GLY A 77 -8.18 9.97 0.34
CA GLY A 77 -9.44 9.71 -0.32
C GLY A 77 -9.54 8.40 -1.09
N ASN A 78 -8.47 7.62 -1.14
CA ASN A 78 -8.50 6.32 -1.82
C ASN A 78 -9.03 5.23 -0.90
N THR A 79 -9.76 4.28 -1.48
CA THR A 79 -10.11 3.05 -0.76
C THR A 79 -8.95 2.07 -0.91
N VAL A 80 -8.45 1.56 0.19
CA VAL A 80 -7.36 0.60 0.20
C VAL A 80 -7.87 -0.73 0.71
N ILE A 81 -7.69 -1.79 -0.08
CA ILE A 81 -8.06 -3.14 0.30
C ILE A 81 -6.78 -3.94 0.47
N LEU A 82 -6.54 -4.45 1.67
CA LEU A 82 -5.39 -5.28 1.99
C LEU A 82 -5.84 -6.74 2.11
N VAL A 83 -5.14 -7.61 1.42
CA VAL A 83 -5.36 -9.05 1.58
C VAL A 83 -4.13 -9.58 2.33
N THR A 84 -4.34 -10.12 3.53
CA THR A 84 -3.24 -10.62 4.34
C THR A 84 -3.71 -11.73 5.29
N HIS A 85 -2.80 -12.62 5.63
CA HIS A 85 -3.03 -13.61 6.69
C HIS A 85 -2.32 -13.21 8.00
N GLU A 86 -1.66 -12.05 8.01
CA GLU A 86 -0.91 -11.58 9.18
C GLU A 86 -1.81 -10.67 10.03
N GLU A 87 -2.03 -11.07 11.27
CA GLU A 87 -2.90 -10.33 12.19
C GLU A 87 -2.39 -8.94 12.52
N ASP A 88 -1.08 -8.77 12.66
CA ASP A 88 -0.51 -7.46 12.95
C ASP A 88 -0.71 -6.48 11.79
N ILE A 89 -0.72 -6.96 10.56
CA ILE A 89 -1.01 -6.13 9.39
C ILE A 89 -2.49 -5.80 9.32
N ALA A 90 -3.35 -6.75 9.64
CA ALA A 90 -4.80 -6.52 9.65
C ALA A 90 -5.20 -5.42 10.64
N ARG A 91 -4.42 -5.20 11.70
CA ARG A 91 -4.70 -4.19 12.71
C ARG A 91 -4.59 -2.76 12.22
N TYR A 92 -3.96 -2.54 11.07
CA TYR A 92 -3.89 -1.22 10.45
C TYR A 92 -5.21 -0.83 9.77
N ALA A 93 -6.05 -1.81 9.44
CA ALA A 93 -7.29 -1.55 8.72
C ALA A 93 -8.38 -1.03 9.63
N HIS A 94 -9.26 -0.17 9.11
CA HIS A 94 -10.43 0.33 9.82
C HIS A 94 -11.54 -0.72 9.88
N ARG A 95 -11.58 -1.62 8.92
CA ARG A 95 -12.56 -2.71 8.84
C ARG A 95 -11.82 -3.99 8.49
N VAL A 96 -12.12 -5.05 9.20
CA VAL A 96 -11.51 -6.35 8.98
C VAL A 96 -12.56 -7.38 8.65
N VAL A 97 -12.45 -7.99 7.48
CA VAL A 97 -13.32 -9.07 7.04
C VAL A 97 -12.48 -10.35 7.04
N ARG A 98 -12.86 -11.30 7.88
CA ARG A 98 -12.16 -12.59 7.97
C ARG A 98 -12.91 -13.63 7.19
N LEU A 99 -12.17 -14.37 6.37
CA LEU A 99 -12.72 -15.40 5.53
C LEU A 99 -12.25 -16.78 6.02
N ARG A 100 -13.14 -17.74 5.92
CA ARG A 100 -12.80 -19.13 6.23
C ARG A 100 -13.56 -20.03 5.25
N ASP A 101 -12.80 -20.88 4.57
CA ASP A 101 -13.37 -21.81 3.59
C ASP A 101 -14.24 -21.13 2.54
N GLY A 102 -13.84 -19.93 2.12
CA GLY A 102 -14.55 -19.16 1.10
C GLY A 102 -15.75 -18.38 1.60
N ASN A 103 -16.05 -18.45 2.91
CA ASN A 103 -17.18 -17.76 3.51
C ASN A 103 -16.71 -16.68 4.48
N VAL A 104 -17.52 -15.65 4.63
CA VAL A 104 -17.25 -14.58 5.61
C VAL A 104 -17.49 -15.15 7.00
N GLU A 105 -16.43 -15.21 7.82
CA GLU A 105 -16.52 -15.66 9.20
C GLU A 105 -16.90 -14.49 10.11
N THR A 106 -16.20 -13.37 9.97
CA THR A 106 -16.49 -12.15 10.74
C THR A 106 -16.28 -10.92 9.85
N ASP A 107 -16.96 -9.84 10.22
CA ASP A 107 -16.84 -8.55 9.56
C ASP A 107 -17.02 -7.51 10.67
N THR A 108 -15.91 -6.90 11.08
CA THR A 108 -15.88 -6.01 12.24
C THR A 108 -15.17 -4.71 11.94
N LEU A 109 -15.58 -3.66 12.62
CA LEU A 109 -14.86 -2.39 12.60
C LEU A 109 -13.76 -2.44 13.65
N ASN A 110 -12.56 -2.02 13.25
CA ASN A 110 -11.41 -1.98 14.14
C ASN A 110 -11.29 -0.57 14.70
N GLN A 111 -11.83 -0.34 15.89
CA GLN A 111 -11.84 0.98 16.52
C GLN A 111 -10.47 1.40 17.05
N LYS A 112 -9.56 0.44 17.21
CA LYS A 112 -8.22 0.70 17.72
C LYS A 112 -7.16 0.39 16.64
N HIS A 113 -7.44 0.77 15.42
CA HIS A 113 -6.46 0.57 14.34
C HIS A 113 -5.21 1.41 14.60
N ILE A 114 -4.12 0.92 14.08
CA ILE A 114 -2.83 1.58 14.22
C ILE A 114 -2.71 2.75 13.24
#